data_6797f300a53060e3eba9224cacc4b6bd
#
_entry.id   6797f300a53060e3eba9224cacc4b6bd
#
_cell.length_a   1.000
_cell.length_b   1.000
_cell.length_c   1.000
_cell.angle_alpha   90.00
_cell.angle_beta   90.00
_cell.angle_gamma   90.00
#
_symmetry.space_group_name_H-M   'P 1'
#
loop_
_entity.id
_entity.type
_entity.pdbx_description
1 polymer ?
#
loop_
_entity_poly.entity_id
_entity_poly.type
_entity_poly.pdbx_seq_one_letter_code
_entity_poly.pdbx_strand_id
1 'polypeptide(L)'
;TTLKGEATFILGGVPGYGANGAPNSKGGGQTTLNDELRLNLYTSFSGKDLLRARWGAGNFSSYPFGTSSSNIFKLIHTENGNEQVFLDRLYYQFPIGEHNQFKLSIGALMRNNEITWIPSVYHSDVLDFFSTGGSSGVYNKALGEGVGIRWKQPLRAGKPAWVVNLNAIVSGSAVSSGSDSCTGGCSNGASGADSSDGILNAGSGINALAQVGYQGENWGVAVGYRFGTTQSAVRTGNGVAGVPLATGQQDNSVAINGYWHPHHAGWIPSISSGFGYNIVSGSSTAPAPQSSRSWMVGLQWSPPWETAHAAGLAIGQPANAAGATGSSPWLVEGFYGYQVSN
;
A
#
# COMPACT_ATOMS: atom_id res chain seq x y z
N THR A 1 0.50 -8.03 25.65
CA THR A 1 -0.47 -7.28 24.84
C THR A 1 -0.20 -5.81 24.99
N THR A 2 -0.12 -5.07 23.88
CA THR A 2 0.09 -3.62 23.83
C THR A 2 -0.96 -3.00 22.92
N LEU A 3 -1.65 -1.98 23.42
CA LEU A 3 -2.53 -1.13 22.61
C LEU A 3 -1.76 0.13 22.18
N LYS A 4 -1.76 0.42 20.89
CA LYS A 4 -1.19 1.66 20.32
C LYS A 4 -2.25 2.40 19.55
N GLY A 5 -2.50 3.64 19.92
CA GLY A 5 -3.38 4.56 19.20
C GLY A 5 -2.58 5.53 18.34
N GLU A 6 -3.14 5.87 17.20
CA GLU A 6 -2.66 6.92 16.31
C GLU A 6 -3.86 7.75 15.87
N ALA A 7 -3.81 9.05 16.06
CA ALA A 7 -4.79 9.99 15.58
C ALA A 7 -4.12 10.97 14.62
N THR A 8 -4.63 11.06 13.41
CA THR A 8 -4.12 11.92 12.35
C THR A 8 -5.14 12.97 12.01
N PHE A 9 -4.74 14.23 11.98
CA PHE A 9 -5.56 15.35 11.54
C PHE A 9 -4.93 16.00 10.33
N ILE A 10 -5.68 16.16 9.26
CA ILE A 10 -5.19 16.72 8.00
C ILE A 10 -6.02 17.95 7.64
N LEU A 11 -5.37 19.09 7.67
CA LEU A 11 -5.91 20.36 7.18
C LEU A 11 -5.30 20.64 5.82
N GLY A 12 -6.11 20.70 4.79
CA GLY A 12 -5.60 20.94 3.45
C GLY A 12 -6.67 21.03 2.38
N GLY A 13 -6.25 21.26 1.16
CA GLY A 13 -7.13 21.35 0.01
C GLY A 13 -6.39 21.06 -1.29
N VAL A 14 -7.13 20.75 -2.33
CA VAL A 14 -6.62 20.54 -3.68
C VAL A 14 -7.21 21.59 -4.59
N PRO A 15 -6.40 22.43 -5.27
CA PRO A 15 -6.92 23.43 -6.20
C PRO A 15 -7.81 22.79 -7.28
N GLY A 16 -8.94 23.38 -7.54
CA GLY A 16 -9.89 22.88 -8.54
C GLY A 16 -10.86 21.80 -8.07
N TYR A 17 -10.77 21.34 -6.82
CA TYR A 17 -11.69 20.36 -6.25
C TYR A 17 -12.52 20.96 -5.12
N GLY A 18 -13.83 20.75 -5.15
CA GLY A 18 -14.73 21.10 -4.05
C GLY A 18 -14.73 20.07 -2.94
N ALA A 19 -15.25 20.40 -1.77
CA ALA A 19 -15.38 19.48 -0.63
C ALA A 19 -16.27 18.25 -0.94
N ASN A 20 -17.15 18.37 -1.95
CA ASN A 20 -17.99 17.27 -2.43
C ASN A 20 -17.29 16.37 -3.46
N GLY A 21 -16.00 16.60 -3.74
CA GLY A 21 -15.22 15.78 -4.65
C GLY A 21 -15.45 16.00 -6.14
N ALA A 22 -16.31 16.91 -6.52
CA ALA A 22 -16.46 17.27 -7.92
C ALA A 22 -15.37 18.27 -8.33
N PRO A 23 -14.83 18.17 -9.57
CA PRO A 23 -14.01 19.22 -10.12
C PRO A 23 -14.77 20.55 -10.07
N ASN A 24 -14.21 21.52 -9.40
CA ASN A 24 -14.86 22.83 -9.30
C ASN A 24 -14.49 23.66 -10.54
N SER A 25 -15.44 23.85 -11.43
CA SER A 25 -15.29 24.65 -12.65
C SER A 25 -14.93 26.14 -12.39
N LYS A 26 -15.03 26.59 -11.15
CA LYS A 26 -14.69 27.96 -10.72
C LYS A 26 -13.26 28.09 -10.15
N GLY A 27 -12.44 27.05 -10.21
CA GLY A 27 -11.01 27.12 -9.93
C GLY A 27 -10.60 27.27 -8.46
N GLY A 28 -11.54 27.30 -7.51
CA GLY A 28 -11.26 27.39 -6.08
C GLY A 28 -11.27 26.01 -5.42
N GLY A 29 -10.14 25.58 -4.86
CA GLY A 29 -10.09 24.41 -3.96
C GLY A 29 -10.69 24.80 -2.60
N GLN A 30 -11.45 23.90 -1.99
CA GLN A 30 -11.92 24.07 -0.62
C GLN A 30 -10.97 23.42 0.35
N THR A 31 -10.67 24.10 1.44
CA THR A 31 -9.89 23.52 2.54
C THR A 31 -10.80 22.64 3.38
N THR A 32 -10.35 21.44 3.67
CA THR A 32 -11.05 20.47 4.52
C THR A 32 -10.19 20.15 5.75
N LEU A 33 -10.85 19.84 6.86
CA LEU A 33 -10.23 19.22 8.02
C LEU A 33 -10.73 17.78 8.09
N ASN A 34 -9.81 16.87 7.90
CA ASN A 34 -10.08 15.43 7.95
C ASN A 34 -9.34 14.80 9.11
N ASP A 35 -9.90 13.72 9.63
CA ASP A 35 -9.29 12.94 10.71
C ASP A 35 -9.35 11.45 10.43
N GLU A 36 -8.43 10.77 11.10
CA GLU A 36 -8.30 9.33 11.09
C GLU A 36 -7.85 8.87 12.47
N LEU A 37 -8.49 7.84 12.98
CA LEU A 37 -8.08 7.12 14.17
C LEU A 37 -7.73 5.68 13.82
N ARG A 38 -6.57 5.21 14.27
CA ARG A 38 -6.15 3.81 14.21
C ARG A 38 -5.81 3.30 15.60
N LEU A 39 -6.48 2.23 16.02
CA LEU A 39 -6.19 1.53 17.27
C LEU A 39 -5.61 0.16 16.95
N ASN A 40 -4.34 -0.04 17.26
CA ASN A 40 -3.64 -1.30 17.03
C ASN A 40 -3.47 -2.06 18.34
N LEU A 41 -3.99 -3.27 18.37
CA LEU A 41 -3.72 -4.25 19.43
C LEU A 41 -2.65 -5.22 18.92
N TYR A 42 -1.54 -5.26 19.63
CA TYR A 42 -0.44 -6.18 19.40
C TYR A 42 -0.34 -7.15 20.56
N THR A 43 -0.52 -8.43 20.29
CA THR A 43 -0.42 -9.48 21.30
C THR A 43 0.61 -10.51 20.85
N SER A 44 1.50 -10.87 21.75
CA SER A 44 2.43 -11.98 21.56
C SER A 44 2.17 -13.01 22.67
N PHE A 45 2.11 -14.28 22.29
CA PHE A 45 1.90 -15.40 23.21
C PHE A 45 3.22 -16.07 23.58
N SER A 46 4.19 -16.04 22.68
CA SER A 46 5.50 -16.68 22.86
C SER A 46 6.66 -15.67 23.00
N GLY A 47 6.38 -14.38 22.88
CA GLY A 47 7.40 -13.33 22.84
C GLY A 47 8.07 -13.16 21.46
N LYS A 48 7.79 -14.05 20.49
CA LYS A 48 8.37 -14.04 19.14
C LYS A 48 7.32 -13.96 18.03
N ASP A 49 6.07 -14.17 18.38
CA ASP A 49 4.90 -14.13 17.52
C ASP A 49 4.16 -12.78 17.63
N LEU A 50 3.20 -12.54 16.76
CA LEU A 50 2.41 -11.35 16.73
C LEU A 50 0.99 -11.64 16.27
N LEU A 51 0.02 -11.49 17.15
CA LEU A 51 -1.38 -11.27 16.76
C LEU A 51 -1.59 -9.75 16.63
N ARG A 52 -2.01 -9.31 15.46
CA ARG A 52 -2.40 -7.92 15.22
C ARG A 52 -3.89 -7.84 14.95
N ALA A 53 -4.58 -7.01 15.72
CA ALA A 53 -5.89 -6.50 15.40
C ALA A 53 -5.81 -4.98 15.29
N ARG A 54 -6.43 -4.38 14.26
CA ARG A 54 -6.49 -2.94 14.07
C ARG A 54 -7.92 -2.51 13.83
N TRP A 55 -8.34 -1.50 14.54
CA TRP A 55 -9.58 -0.77 14.28
C TRP A 55 -9.26 0.57 13.69
N GLY A 56 -10.08 0.99 12.73
CA GLY A 56 -10.01 2.28 12.08
C GLY A 56 -11.32 3.03 12.21
N ALA A 57 -11.24 4.36 12.20
CA ALA A 57 -12.36 5.28 12.02
C ALA A 57 -11.85 6.55 11.35
N GLY A 58 -12.70 7.27 10.63
CA GLY A 58 -12.32 8.53 10.02
C GLY A 58 -13.43 9.12 9.17
N ASN A 59 -13.22 10.34 8.72
CA ASN A 59 -14.19 11.12 7.95
C ASN A 59 -13.76 11.37 6.49
N PHE A 60 -12.74 10.68 6.00
CA PHE A 60 -12.28 10.86 4.63
C PHE A 60 -13.34 10.40 3.63
N SER A 61 -13.67 11.26 2.68
CA SER A 61 -14.49 10.93 1.52
C SER A 61 -13.63 10.54 0.32
N SER A 62 -14.25 10.29 -0.83
CA SER A 62 -13.54 9.96 -2.06
C SER A 62 -12.60 11.06 -2.55
N TYR A 63 -12.88 12.32 -2.23
CA TYR A 63 -12.13 13.49 -2.64
C TYR A 63 -12.09 14.53 -1.51
N PRO A 64 -11.13 15.45 -1.52
CA PRO A 64 -9.98 15.55 -2.44
C PRO A 64 -8.87 14.55 -2.14
N PHE A 65 -8.75 14.04 -0.91
CA PHE A 65 -7.61 13.24 -0.43
C PHE A 65 -7.91 11.75 -0.31
N GLY A 66 -9.15 11.37 -0.48
CA GLY A 66 -9.67 10.09 -0.01
C GLY A 66 -9.54 8.93 -0.98
N THR A 67 -10.47 8.03 -0.84
CA THR A 67 -10.36 6.63 -1.19
C THR A 67 -10.66 6.29 -2.65
N SER A 68 -11.06 7.27 -3.47
CA SER A 68 -11.38 7.01 -4.87
C SER A 68 -10.24 6.34 -5.63
N SER A 69 -10.59 5.33 -6.41
CA SER A 69 -9.64 4.51 -7.15
C SER A 69 -8.86 5.26 -8.23
N SER A 70 -9.35 6.39 -8.68
CA SER A 70 -8.70 7.27 -9.68
C SER A 70 -8.01 8.49 -9.07
N ASN A 71 -7.99 8.61 -7.74
CA ASN A 71 -7.50 9.80 -7.07
C ASN A 71 -5.98 9.79 -6.95
N ILE A 72 -5.29 10.61 -7.73
CA ILE A 72 -3.84 10.80 -7.65
C ILE A 72 -3.38 11.54 -6.39
N PHE A 73 -4.29 12.24 -5.71
CA PHE A 73 -4.03 12.96 -4.46
C PHE A 73 -4.36 12.12 -3.21
N LYS A 74 -4.63 10.83 -3.39
CA LYS A 74 -4.89 9.93 -2.26
C LYS A 74 -3.72 9.96 -1.28
N LEU A 75 -4.04 10.23 -0.01
CA LEU A 75 -3.08 10.21 1.07
C LEU A 75 -2.94 8.79 1.66
N ILE A 76 -1.92 8.58 2.47
CA ILE A 76 -1.70 7.31 3.18
C ILE A 76 -2.75 7.12 4.27
N HIS A 77 -3.06 8.20 4.98
CA HIS A 77 -4.05 8.25 6.04
C HIS A 77 -5.39 8.70 5.45
N THR A 78 -6.30 7.77 5.18
CA THR A 78 -7.58 8.05 4.53
C THR A 78 -8.66 7.06 4.95
N GLU A 79 -8.70 6.67 6.24
CA GLU A 79 -9.77 5.81 6.70
C GLU A 79 -11.13 6.53 6.54
N ASN A 80 -12.06 5.82 5.94
CA ASN A 80 -13.40 6.33 5.69
C ASN A 80 -14.42 5.35 6.29
N GLY A 81 -14.99 5.71 7.39
CA GLY A 81 -16.02 4.92 8.06
C GLY A 81 -17.19 5.78 8.49
N ASN A 82 -17.32 7.01 8.00
CA ASN A 82 -18.29 7.98 8.52
C ASN A 82 -18.25 8.05 10.05
N GLU A 83 -17.04 8.10 10.61
CA GLU A 83 -16.74 8.04 12.06
C GLU A 83 -17.14 6.71 12.74
N GLN A 84 -17.51 5.69 11.97
CA GLN A 84 -17.80 4.36 12.53
C GLN A 84 -16.52 3.57 12.71
N VAL A 85 -16.39 2.91 13.84
CA VAL A 85 -15.25 2.03 14.13
C VAL A 85 -15.44 0.69 13.43
N PHE A 86 -14.46 0.27 12.65
CA PHE A 86 -14.47 -1.01 11.95
C PHE A 86 -13.16 -1.77 12.15
N LEU A 87 -13.22 -3.09 12.07
CA LEU A 87 -12.04 -3.94 12.09
C LEU A 87 -11.36 -3.90 10.72
N ASP A 88 -10.12 -3.47 10.69
CA ASP A 88 -9.38 -3.19 9.46
C ASP A 88 -8.21 -4.18 9.25
N ARG A 89 -7.69 -4.78 10.33
CA ARG A 89 -6.68 -5.84 10.27
C ARG A 89 -6.97 -6.90 11.33
N LEU A 90 -6.79 -8.14 10.93
CA LEU A 90 -6.80 -9.28 11.86
C LEU A 90 -5.95 -10.41 11.29
N TYR A 91 -4.74 -10.55 11.78
CA TYR A 91 -3.84 -11.61 11.35
C TYR A 91 -2.85 -12.02 12.44
N TYR A 92 -2.31 -13.21 12.29
CA TYR A 92 -1.31 -13.79 13.17
C TYR A 92 -0.04 -14.10 12.40
N GLN A 93 1.10 -13.73 12.98
CA GLN A 93 2.42 -14.01 12.45
C GLN A 93 3.25 -14.75 13.48
N PHE A 94 3.92 -15.80 13.07
CA PHE A 94 4.80 -16.55 13.96
C PHE A 94 6.06 -17.03 13.23
N PRO A 95 7.19 -17.07 13.94
CA PRO A 95 8.43 -17.56 13.39
C PRO A 95 8.44 -19.09 13.42
N ILE A 96 9.10 -19.71 12.41
CA ILE A 96 9.42 -21.12 12.36
C ILE A 96 10.88 -21.33 11.92
N GLY A 97 11.41 -22.53 12.21
CA GLY A 97 12.81 -22.88 11.96
C GLY A 97 13.71 -22.58 13.16
N GLU A 98 14.86 -23.25 13.21
CA GLU A 98 15.80 -23.19 14.36
C GLU A 98 16.27 -21.77 14.67
N HIS A 99 16.44 -20.93 13.66
CA HIS A 99 16.91 -19.55 13.80
C HIS A 99 15.82 -18.52 13.52
N ASN A 100 14.54 -18.90 13.58
CA ASN A 100 13.39 -18.04 13.26
C ASN A 100 13.51 -17.41 11.85
N GLN A 101 14.18 -18.07 10.94
CA GLN A 101 14.44 -17.54 9.60
C GLN A 101 13.19 -17.47 8.72
N PHE A 102 12.15 -18.21 9.04
CA PHE A 102 10.86 -18.12 8.40
C PHE A 102 9.88 -17.37 9.29
N LYS A 103 9.07 -16.50 8.70
CA LYS A 103 7.92 -15.89 9.34
C LYS A 103 6.67 -16.26 8.56
N LEU A 104 5.78 -17.01 9.19
CA LEU A 104 4.47 -17.35 8.64
C LEU A 104 3.45 -16.29 9.03
N SER A 105 2.54 -15.98 8.14
CA SER A 105 1.42 -15.05 8.36
C SER A 105 0.14 -15.72 7.90
N ILE A 106 -0.91 -15.62 8.70
CA ILE A 106 -2.25 -16.10 8.38
C ILE A 106 -3.29 -15.15 8.98
N GLY A 107 -4.33 -14.85 8.26
CA GLY A 107 -5.36 -13.96 8.80
C GLY A 107 -6.57 -13.80 7.91
N ALA A 108 -7.63 -13.27 8.51
CA ALA A 108 -8.87 -12.93 7.84
C ALA A 108 -8.81 -11.56 7.15
N LEU A 109 -8.03 -10.62 7.72
CA LEU A 109 -7.88 -9.25 7.22
C LEU A 109 -6.40 -8.88 7.21
N MET A 110 -5.72 -9.16 6.10
CA MET A 110 -4.30 -8.84 5.94
C MET A 110 -4.01 -8.23 4.57
N ARG A 111 -3.04 -7.33 4.54
CA ARG A 111 -2.59 -6.71 3.27
C ARG A 111 -1.30 -7.35 2.77
N ASN A 112 -1.23 -7.60 1.47
CA ASN A 112 -0.05 -8.18 0.84
C ASN A 112 1.23 -7.36 1.09
N ASN A 113 1.16 -6.04 1.03
CA ASN A 113 2.30 -5.16 1.24
C ASN A 113 2.76 -5.07 2.71
N GLU A 114 1.91 -5.37 3.70
CA GLU A 114 2.28 -5.36 5.12
C GLU A 114 3.08 -6.61 5.53
N ILE A 115 2.90 -7.71 4.81
CA ILE A 115 3.61 -8.98 5.06
C ILE A 115 4.78 -9.20 4.09
N THR A 116 4.97 -8.29 3.14
CA THR A 116 6.06 -8.31 2.15
C THR A 116 7.08 -7.22 2.50
N TRP A 117 8.34 -7.50 2.29
CA TRP A 117 9.36 -6.47 2.39
C TRP A 117 9.41 -5.62 1.12
N ILE A 118 9.12 -4.34 1.24
CA ILE A 118 9.31 -3.37 0.16
C ILE A 118 10.67 -2.70 0.38
N PRO A 119 11.66 -2.87 -0.52
CA PRO A 119 12.97 -2.26 -0.35
C PRO A 119 12.91 -0.76 -0.66
N SER A 120 12.53 -0.01 0.34
CA SER A 120 12.46 1.45 0.35
C SER A 120 12.79 1.96 1.74
N VAL A 121 13.52 3.06 1.81
CA VAL A 121 13.78 3.83 3.02
C VAL A 121 13.17 5.23 2.91
N TYR A 122 12.41 5.48 1.86
CA TYR A 122 11.57 6.66 1.74
C TYR A 122 10.26 6.41 2.49
N HIS A 123 10.08 7.10 3.58
CA HIS A 123 8.90 7.02 4.43
C HIS A 123 8.16 8.36 4.36
N SER A 124 7.26 8.46 3.41
CA SER A 124 6.31 9.55 3.33
C SER A 124 5.03 9.15 4.06
N ASP A 125 4.46 10.06 4.82
CA ASP A 125 3.12 9.95 5.37
C ASP A 125 2.11 10.80 4.59
N VAL A 126 2.45 11.21 3.37
CA VAL A 126 1.62 12.08 2.52
C VAL A 126 0.96 11.26 1.42
N LEU A 127 1.57 11.14 0.24
CA LEU A 127 0.91 10.50 -0.89
C LEU A 127 1.04 8.96 -0.85
N ASP A 128 -0.09 8.29 -0.96
CA ASP A 128 -0.20 6.82 -0.94
C ASP A 128 0.66 6.14 -2.01
N PHE A 129 0.85 6.76 -3.16
CA PHE A 129 1.65 6.23 -4.27
C PHE A 129 3.10 5.92 -3.85
N PHE A 130 3.75 6.84 -3.15
CA PHE A 130 5.14 6.68 -2.77
C PHE A 130 5.35 5.60 -1.70
N SER A 131 4.32 5.30 -0.90
CA SER A 131 4.36 4.23 0.10
C SER A 131 4.48 2.82 -0.49
N THR A 132 4.19 2.65 -1.78
CA THR A 132 4.32 1.38 -2.51
C THR A 132 5.65 1.26 -3.27
N GLY A 133 6.57 2.17 -3.02
CA GLY A 133 7.85 2.21 -3.72
C GLY A 133 7.72 2.46 -5.22
N GLY A 134 6.66 3.15 -5.67
CA GLY A 134 6.38 3.37 -7.09
C GLY A 134 5.94 2.13 -7.87
N SER A 135 5.67 1.03 -7.18
CA SER A 135 5.37 -0.28 -7.79
C SER A 135 3.99 -0.78 -7.35
N SER A 136 2.99 0.09 -7.46
CA SER A 136 1.63 -0.14 -6.98
C SER A 136 0.91 -1.32 -7.63
N GLY A 137 1.39 -1.83 -8.76
CA GLY A 137 0.88 -3.05 -9.36
C GLY A 137 1.23 -4.31 -8.58
N VAL A 138 2.46 -4.41 -8.10
CA VAL A 138 2.93 -5.55 -7.27
C VAL A 138 2.49 -5.38 -5.83
N TYR A 139 2.73 -4.22 -5.22
CA TYR A 139 2.38 -3.92 -3.83
C TYR A 139 1.03 -3.20 -3.75
N ASN A 140 0.01 -3.80 -4.34
CA ASN A 140 -1.28 -3.17 -4.60
C ASN A 140 -2.19 -2.99 -3.37
N LYS A 141 -1.69 -3.32 -2.18
CA LYS A 141 -2.44 -3.24 -0.92
C LYS A 141 -3.71 -4.11 -0.92
N ALA A 142 -3.70 -5.22 -1.68
CA ALA A 142 -4.79 -6.19 -1.63
C ALA A 142 -5.05 -6.62 -0.19
N LEU A 143 -6.29 -6.55 0.22
CA LEU A 143 -6.77 -6.83 1.58
C LEU A 143 -7.79 -7.95 1.55
N GLY A 144 -7.69 -8.90 2.46
CA GLY A 144 -8.60 -10.04 2.57
C GLY A 144 -8.03 -11.17 3.40
N GLU A 145 -8.64 -12.34 3.30
CA GLU A 145 -8.11 -13.57 3.88
C GLU A 145 -6.81 -13.95 3.17
N GLY A 146 -5.87 -14.45 3.91
CA GLY A 146 -4.63 -14.83 3.26
C GLY A 146 -3.64 -15.57 4.11
N VAL A 147 -2.63 -16.01 3.40
CA VAL A 147 -1.44 -16.65 3.97
C VAL A 147 -0.19 -16.03 3.35
N GLY A 148 0.88 -16.03 4.11
CA GLY A 148 2.17 -15.56 3.60
C GLY A 148 3.32 -16.22 4.34
N ILE A 149 4.43 -16.37 3.65
CA ILE A 149 5.69 -16.82 4.23
C ILE A 149 6.81 -15.88 3.79
N ARG A 150 7.59 -15.44 4.76
CA ARG A 150 8.82 -14.70 4.51
C ARG A 150 9.98 -15.48 5.05
N TRP A 151 10.96 -15.75 4.20
CA TRP A 151 12.25 -16.27 4.60
C TRP A 151 13.30 -15.17 4.53
N LYS A 152 14.11 -15.07 5.55
CA LYS A 152 15.29 -14.21 5.56
C LYS A 152 16.50 -15.06 5.92
N GLN A 153 17.50 -15.05 5.06
CA GLN A 153 18.76 -15.72 5.32
C GLN A 153 19.35 -15.21 6.64
N PRO A 154 19.84 -16.10 7.52
CA PRO A 154 20.51 -15.67 8.75
C PRO A 154 21.67 -14.72 8.44
N LEU A 155 21.67 -13.57 9.12
CA LEU A 155 22.66 -12.53 8.92
C LEU A 155 24.05 -13.04 9.35
N ARG A 156 25.03 -12.81 8.50
CA ARG A 156 26.46 -12.94 8.83
C ARG A 156 27.06 -11.54 8.80
N ALA A 157 27.90 -11.20 9.79
CA ALA A 157 28.52 -9.88 9.91
C ALA A 157 29.15 -9.43 8.57
N GLY A 158 28.78 -8.25 8.11
CA GLY A 158 29.27 -7.64 6.88
C GLY A 158 28.88 -8.32 5.57
N LYS A 159 27.99 -9.33 5.60
CA LYS A 159 27.52 -10.01 4.38
C LYS A 159 26.05 -9.71 4.11
N PRO A 160 25.70 -9.42 2.86
CA PRO A 160 24.30 -9.30 2.47
C PRO A 160 23.54 -10.61 2.63
N ALA A 161 22.21 -10.50 2.79
CA ALA A 161 21.33 -11.64 3.01
C ALA A 161 20.18 -11.67 2.00
N TRP A 162 19.81 -12.86 1.58
CA TRP A 162 18.63 -13.08 0.77
C TRP A 162 17.35 -12.93 1.59
N VAL A 163 16.33 -12.36 0.96
CA VAL A 163 14.97 -12.26 1.48
C VAL A 163 14.02 -12.80 0.42
N VAL A 164 13.16 -13.73 0.81
CA VAL A 164 12.13 -14.28 -0.08
C VAL A 164 10.78 -14.10 0.60
N ASN A 165 9.81 -13.61 -0.14
CA ASN A 165 8.42 -13.46 0.30
C ASN A 165 7.50 -14.16 -0.69
N LEU A 166 6.55 -14.92 -0.17
CA LEU A 166 5.43 -15.49 -0.92
C LEU A 166 4.17 -15.21 -0.14
N ASN A 167 3.14 -14.73 -0.79
CA ASN A 167 1.83 -14.59 -0.17
C ASN A 167 0.69 -14.74 -1.18
N ALA A 168 -0.46 -15.12 -0.66
CA ALA A 168 -1.70 -15.13 -1.40
C ALA A 168 -2.79 -14.50 -0.54
N ILE A 169 -3.47 -13.51 -1.09
CA ILE A 169 -4.59 -12.81 -0.49
C ILE A 169 -5.82 -13.02 -1.37
N VAL A 170 -6.91 -13.43 -0.76
CA VAL A 170 -8.20 -13.62 -1.43
C VAL A 170 -9.10 -12.45 -1.05
N SER A 171 -9.62 -11.78 -2.06
CA SER A 171 -10.57 -10.68 -1.89
C SER A 171 -11.96 -11.16 -2.31
N GLY A 172 -12.99 -10.88 -1.53
CA GLY A 172 -14.35 -11.28 -1.86
C GLY A 172 -14.97 -10.53 -3.04
N SER A 173 -16.05 -11.06 -3.59
CA SER A 173 -16.75 -10.51 -4.76
C SER A 173 -17.39 -9.14 -4.53
N ALA A 174 -17.59 -8.73 -3.28
CA ALA A 174 -18.16 -7.42 -2.94
C ALA A 174 -17.23 -6.22 -3.23
N VAL A 175 -16.01 -6.46 -3.70
CA VAL A 175 -15.07 -5.41 -4.12
C VAL A 175 -15.40 -4.81 -5.49
N SER A 176 -16.53 -5.13 -6.07
CA SER A 176 -16.92 -4.64 -7.41
C SER A 176 -17.03 -3.12 -7.53
N SER A 177 -16.98 -2.39 -6.42
CA SER A 177 -17.13 -0.92 -6.45
C SER A 177 -15.85 -0.12 -6.29
N GLY A 178 -14.68 -0.74 -6.14
CA GLY A 178 -13.39 -0.01 -6.08
C GLY A 178 -13.30 1.04 -4.96
N SER A 179 -14.23 1.03 -4.05
CA SER A 179 -14.38 2.00 -2.98
C SER A 179 -13.87 1.37 -1.69
N ASP A 180 -12.79 1.91 -1.15
CA ASP A 180 -12.38 1.67 0.23
C ASP A 180 -13.41 2.24 1.25
N SER A 181 -14.64 2.50 0.85
CA SER A 181 -15.64 3.12 1.71
C SER A 181 -16.54 2.10 2.36
N CYS A 182 -16.49 2.09 3.67
CA CYS A 182 -17.54 1.48 4.47
C CYS A 182 -18.82 2.32 4.40
N THR A 183 -19.77 1.96 3.54
CA THR A 183 -21.12 2.49 3.59
C THR A 183 -22.06 1.41 4.11
N GLY A 184 -22.44 1.51 5.38
CA GLY A 184 -23.49 0.66 5.95
C GLY A 184 -23.07 -0.72 6.46
N GLY A 185 -21.82 -0.90 6.76
CA GLY A 185 -21.18 -2.15 7.16
C GLY A 185 -19.91 -2.30 6.34
N CYS A 186 -18.78 -2.48 6.97
CA CYS A 186 -17.46 -2.42 6.34
C CYS A 186 -17.31 -3.29 5.13
N SER A 187 -17.71 -2.81 3.99
CA SER A 187 -17.40 -3.38 2.68
C SER A 187 -16.21 -2.68 2.08
N ASN A 188 -15.17 -2.54 2.88
CA ASN A 188 -13.87 -2.14 2.37
C ASN A 188 -13.28 -3.27 1.61
N GLY A 189 -13.61 -3.57 0.42
CA GLY A 189 -12.86 -4.55 -0.32
C GLY A 189 -12.27 -5.72 0.50
N ALA A 190 -12.39 -5.66 1.76
CA ALA A 190 -12.08 -6.58 2.79
C ALA A 190 -13.30 -7.38 3.24
N SER A 191 -14.36 -7.32 2.54
CA SER A 191 -15.33 -8.38 2.64
C SER A 191 -14.79 -9.59 1.90
N GLY A 192 -13.56 -9.95 2.28
CA GLY A 192 -13.20 -11.30 2.28
C GLY A 192 -14.32 -11.95 3.03
N ALA A 193 -14.95 -12.93 2.44
CA ALA A 193 -15.92 -13.78 3.04
C ALA A 193 -17.09 -13.08 3.74
N ASP A 194 -18.01 -12.57 3.02
CA ASP A 194 -19.35 -13.01 3.32
C ASP A 194 -19.27 -14.54 3.43
N SER A 195 -19.69 -15.09 4.56
CA SER A 195 -19.68 -16.53 4.81
C SER A 195 -20.41 -17.35 3.73
N SER A 196 -21.12 -16.70 2.83
CA SER A 196 -21.77 -17.24 1.65
C SER A 196 -20.84 -17.43 0.45
N ASP A 197 -19.73 -16.68 0.35
CA ASP A 197 -18.91 -16.65 -0.88
C ASP A 197 -17.76 -17.65 -0.88
N GLY A 198 -17.20 -18.02 0.28
CA GLY A 198 -16.11 -19.00 0.39
C GLY A 198 -14.76 -18.52 -0.19
N ILE A 199 -13.67 -19.07 0.30
CA ILE A 199 -12.30 -18.63 0.00
C ILE A 199 -11.89 -18.85 -1.46
N LEU A 200 -12.45 -19.80 -2.17
CA LEU A 200 -12.08 -20.18 -3.54
C LEU A 200 -13.29 -20.20 -4.49
N ASN A 201 -14.28 -19.37 -4.24
CA ASN A 201 -15.43 -19.23 -5.09
C ASN A 201 -15.07 -18.52 -6.40
N ALA A 202 -15.85 -18.75 -7.46
CA ALA A 202 -15.70 -18.09 -8.75
C ALA A 202 -15.81 -16.55 -8.68
N GLY A 203 -16.40 -15.99 -7.62
CA GLY A 203 -16.48 -14.56 -7.33
C GLY A 203 -15.29 -14.00 -6.58
N SER A 204 -14.40 -14.83 -6.05
CA SER A 204 -13.25 -14.39 -5.26
C SER A 204 -12.09 -13.96 -6.14
N GLY A 205 -11.50 -12.81 -5.84
CA GLY A 205 -10.26 -12.35 -6.48
C GLY A 205 -9.04 -12.90 -5.76
N ILE A 206 -8.12 -13.51 -6.49
CA ILE A 206 -6.87 -14.02 -5.93
C ILE A 206 -5.76 -13.03 -6.27
N ASN A 207 -4.98 -12.65 -5.26
CA ASN A 207 -3.73 -11.93 -5.40
C ASN A 207 -2.60 -12.81 -4.86
N ALA A 208 -1.75 -13.31 -5.74
CA ALA A 208 -0.56 -14.08 -5.38
C ALA A 208 0.69 -13.26 -5.66
N LEU A 209 1.55 -13.09 -4.66
CA LEU A 209 2.78 -12.32 -4.76
C LEU A 209 3.98 -13.18 -4.41
N ALA A 210 5.01 -13.10 -5.25
CA ALA A 210 6.32 -13.67 -5.02
C ALA A 210 7.39 -12.58 -5.14
N GLN A 211 8.36 -12.57 -4.22
CA GLN A 211 9.45 -11.61 -4.22
C GLN A 211 10.74 -12.28 -3.82
N VAL A 212 11.82 -11.91 -4.49
CA VAL A 212 13.18 -12.24 -4.11
C VAL A 212 13.98 -10.96 -3.99
N GLY A 213 14.67 -10.81 -2.89
CA GLY A 213 15.49 -9.64 -2.61
C GLY A 213 16.83 -9.99 -2.00
N TYR A 214 17.73 -9.02 -2.03
CA TYR A 214 19.07 -9.10 -1.47
C TYR A 214 19.35 -7.82 -0.70
N GLN A 215 19.65 -7.96 0.58
CA GLN A 215 19.77 -6.84 1.52
C GLN A 215 21.17 -6.81 2.12
N GLY A 216 21.87 -5.71 1.89
CA GLY A 216 23.13 -5.39 2.56
C GLY A 216 22.90 -4.55 3.83
N GLU A 217 23.97 -4.00 4.37
CA GLU A 217 23.93 -3.17 5.58
C GLU A 217 23.18 -1.85 5.33
N ASN A 218 23.52 -1.16 4.24
CA ASN A 218 22.99 0.16 3.90
C ASN A 218 22.32 0.22 2.51
N TRP A 219 21.97 -0.89 1.93
CA TRP A 219 21.29 -0.99 0.65
C TRP A 219 20.42 -2.25 0.58
N GLY A 220 19.48 -2.22 -0.32
CA GLY A 220 18.67 -3.39 -0.63
C GLY A 220 18.04 -3.28 -2.00
N VAL A 221 17.80 -4.42 -2.62
CA VAL A 221 17.12 -4.54 -3.91
C VAL A 221 16.22 -5.76 -3.90
N ALA A 222 15.07 -5.67 -4.55
CA ALA A 222 14.21 -6.83 -4.76
C ALA A 222 13.51 -6.76 -6.12
N VAL A 223 13.20 -7.95 -6.63
CA VAL A 223 12.28 -8.15 -7.75
C VAL A 223 11.04 -8.84 -7.21
N GLY A 224 9.88 -8.26 -7.51
CA GLY A 224 8.57 -8.77 -7.13
C GLY A 224 7.73 -9.11 -8.35
N TYR A 225 6.91 -10.12 -8.21
CA TYR A 225 5.90 -10.52 -9.18
C TYR A 225 4.56 -10.70 -8.48
N ARG A 226 3.49 -10.21 -9.08
CA ARG A 226 2.13 -10.43 -8.61
C ARG A 226 1.24 -10.93 -9.74
N PHE A 227 0.47 -11.95 -9.43
CA PHE A 227 -0.62 -12.45 -10.25
C PHE A 227 -1.95 -12.07 -9.58
N GLY A 228 -2.89 -11.56 -10.37
CA GLY A 228 -4.24 -11.23 -9.91
C GLY A 228 -5.29 -11.77 -10.86
N THR A 229 -6.38 -12.33 -10.31
CA THR A 229 -7.54 -12.79 -11.08
C THR A 229 -8.66 -11.76 -11.08
N THR A 230 -9.76 -12.08 -11.73
CA THR A 230 -11.04 -11.35 -11.64
C THR A 230 -11.33 -10.96 -10.19
N GLN A 231 -11.81 -9.75 -9.96
CA GLN A 231 -12.05 -9.13 -8.65
C GLN A 231 -10.77 -8.71 -7.90
N SER A 232 -9.60 -9.04 -8.37
CA SER A 232 -8.40 -8.45 -7.80
C SER A 232 -8.23 -7.00 -8.26
N ALA A 233 -7.73 -6.14 -7.36
CA ALA A 233 -7.47 -4.76 -7.71
C ALA A 233 -6.17 -4.62 -8.49
N VAL A 234 -6.26 -4.08 -9.70
CA VAL A 234 -5.10 -3.66 -10.50
C VAL A 234 -4.95 -2.16 -10.37
N ARG A 235 -3.82 -1.71 -9.85
CA ARG A 235 -3.50 -0.29 -9.79
C ARG A 235 -2.95 0.17 -11.15
N THR A 236 -3.85 0.27 -12.12
CA THR A 236 -3.58 0.71 -13.49
C THR A 236 -4.34 2.00 -13.80
N GLY A 237 -4.00 2.63 -14.91
CA GLY A 237 -4.66 3.85 -15.38
C GLY A 237 -4.10 5.13 -14.75
N ASN A 238 -4.85 6.21 -14.83
CA ASN A 238 -4.41 7.55 -14.45
C ASN A 238 -4.50 7.83 -12.93
N GLY A 239 -4.40 6.79 -12.10
CA GLY A 239 -4.56 6.96 -10.67
C GLY A 239 -3.75 5.97 -9.86
N VAL A 240 -3.68 6.22 -8.56
CA VAL A 240 -2.98 5.39 -7.58
C VAL A 240 -3.81 4.22 -7.08
N ALA A 241 -5.08 4.19 -7.38
CA ALA A 241 -6.01 3.26 -6.81
C ALA A 241 -6.31 2.07 -7.73
N GLY A 242 -6.77 1.00 -7.13
CA GLY A 242 -7.08 -0.22 -7.83
C GLY A 242 -8.27 -0.09 -8.77
N VAL A 243 -8.12 -0.57 -9.97
CA VAL A 243 -9.23 -0.82 -10.88
C VAL A 243 -9.50 -2.31 -10.86
N PRO A 244 -10.68 -2.76 -10.47
CA PRO A 244 -11.03 -4.17 -10.52
C PRO A 244 -10.88 -4.71 -11.94
N LEU A 245 -10.39 -5.94 -12.07
CA LEU A 245 -10.38 -6.65 -13.33
C LEU A 245 -11.81 -7.04 -13.69
N ALA A 246 -12.17 -6.94 -14.96
CA ALA A 246 -13.41 -7.46 -15.46
C ALA A 246 -13.40 -9.02 -15.45
N THR A 247 -14.58 -9.61 -15.48
CA THR A 247 -14.72 -11.08 -15.53
C THR A 247 -13.88 -11.68 -16.67
N GLY A 248 -13.08 -12.68 -16.35
CA GLY A 248 -12.19 -13.34 -17.31
C GLY A 248 -10.83 -12.65 -17.53
N GLN A 249 -10.59 -11.50 -16.92
CA GLN A 249 -9.29 -10.83 -16.97
C GLN A 249 -8.35 -11.30 -15.86
N GLN A 250 -7.07 -11.19 -16.13
CA GLN A 250 -5.97 -11.48 -15.22
C GLN A 250 -4.91 -10.39 -15.32
N ASP A 251 -4.22 -10.13 -14.22
CA ASP A 251 -3.11 -9.18 -14.14
C ASP A 251 -1.81 -9.88 -13.76
N ASN A 252 -0.77 -9.55 -14.50
CA ASN A 252 0.60 -9.95 -14.22
C ASN A 252 1.43 -8.67 -14.04
N SER A 253 1.92 -8.47 -12.84
CA SER A 253 2.68 -7.28 -12.46
C SER A 253 4.09 -7.68 -12.05
N VAL A 254 5.08 -6.95 -12.55
CA VAL A 254 6.49 -7.11 -12.17
C VAL A 254 7.00 -5.79 -11.61
N ALA A 255 7.84 -5.86 -10.60
CA ALA A 255 8.48 -4.69 -10.03
C ALA A 255 9.94 -4.94 -9.71
N ILE A 256 10.73 -3.88 -9.81
CA ILE A 256 12.07 -3.79 -9.23
C ILE A 256 12.13 -2.59 -8.33
N ASN A 257 12.59 -2.79 -7.09
CA ASN A 257 12.72 -1.75 -6.08
C ASN A 257 14.08 -1.85 -5.41
N GLY A 258 14.61 -0.72 -5.02
CA GLY A 258 15.86 -0.67 -4.29
C GLY A 258 16.05 0.63 -3.54
N TYR A 259 16.93 0.56 -2.56
CA TYR A 259 17.33 1.72 -1.78
C TYR A 259 18.82 1.67 -1.43
N TRP A 260 19.31 2.84 -1.14
CA TRP A 260 20.60 3.05 -0.49
C TRP A 260 20.47 4.16 0.57
N HIS A 261 21.15 4.02 1.70
CA HIS A 261 21.24 5.07 2.69
C HIS A 261 22.71 5.25 3.16
N PRO A 262 23.11 6.46 3.51
CA PRO A 262 24.44 6.70 4.08
C PRO A 262 24.58 6.04 5.46
N HIS A 263 25.81 5.73 5.85
CA HIS A 263 26.07 5.13 7.16
C HIS A 263 25.76 6.07 8.33
N HIS A 264 25.80 7.37 8.08
CA HIS A 264 25.54 8.39 9.10
C HIS A 264 24.51 9.39 8.59
N ALA A 265 23.67 9.87 9.52
CA ALA A 265 22.77 10.99 9.26
C ALA A 265 23.57 12.23 8.83
N GLY A 266 23.01 13.03 7.92
CA GLY A 266 23.69 14.20 7.41
C GLY A 266 23.00 14.83 6.21
N TRP A 267 23.76 15.60 5.45
CA TRP A 267 23.27 16.28 4.25
C TRP A 267 23.10 15.36 3.04
N ILE A 268 23.70 14.17 3.07
CA ILE A 268 23.55 13.19 2.00
C ILE A 268 22.26 12.44 2.25
N PRO A 269 21.26 12.50 1.34
CA PRO A 269 20.00 11.81 1.53
C PRO A 269 20.13 10.30 1.33
N SER A 270 19.25 9.57 1.94
CA SER A 270 18.90 8.22 1.50
C SER A 270 18.15 8.29 0.17
N ILE A 271 18.34 7.29 -0.67
CA ILE A 271 17.71 7.22 -2.00
C ILE A 271 16.88 5.95 -2.06
N SER A 272 15.65 6.07 -2.51
CA SER A 272 14.79 4.93 -2.83
C SER A 272 14.27 5.08 -4.25
N SER A 273 14.19 3.97 -4.98
CA SER A 273 13.69 3.95 -6.34
C SER A 273 12.89 2.67 -6.61
N GLY A 274 11.91 2.77 -7.47
CA GLY A 274 11.15 1.62 -7.90
C GLY A 274 10.52 1.82 -9.27
N PHE A 275 10.35 0.70 -9.95
CA PHE A 275 9.69 0.61 -11.25
C PHE A 275 8.75 -0.58 -11.25
N GLY A 276 7.53 -0.38 -11.77
CA GLY A 276 6.51 -1.41 -11.94
C GLY A 276 5.99 -1.46 -13.37
N TYR A 277 5.73 -2.67 -13.84
CA TYR A 277 5.11 -2.94 -15.13
C TYR A 277 4.00 -3.96 -14.96
N ASN A 278 2.82 -3.65 -15.49
CA ASN A 278 1.61 -4.46 -15.34
C ASN A 278 1.08 -4.83 -16.72
N ILE A 279 0.64 -6.08 -16.87
CA ILE A 279 0.02 -6.61 -18.10
C ILE A 279 -1.32 -7.20 -17.70
N VAL A 280 -2.39 -6.69 -18.30
CA VAL A 280 -3.74 -7.24 -18.18
C VAL A 280 -4.00 -8.10 -19.40
N SER A 281 -4.43 -9.34 -19.19
CA SER A 281 -4.76 -10.32 -20.21
C SER A 281 -6.14 -10.92 -19.95
N GLY A 282 -6.66 -11.62 -20.95
CA GLY A 282 -7.98 -12.24 -20.88
C GLY A 282 -9.06 -11.45 -21.61
N SER A 283 -10.19 -12.08 -21.86
CA SER A 283 -11.31 -11.51 -22.63
C SER A 283 -12.21 -10.69 -21.71
N SER A 284 -12.58 -9.50 -22.15
CA SER A 284 -13.61 -8.67 -21.51
C SER A 284 -14.38 -7.90 -22.56
N THR A 285 -15.65 -7.67 -22.29
CA THR A 285 -16.50 -6.75 -23.09
C THR A 285 -16.15 -5.29 -22.87
N ALA A 286 -15.45 -4.97 -21.76
CA ALA A 286 -14.96 -3.63 -21.47
C ALA A 286 -13.47 -3.51 -21.93
N PRO A 287 -13.11 -2.49 -22.69
CA PRO A 287 -11.71 -2.26 -23.04
C PRO A 287 -10.93 -1.89 -21.76
N ALA A 288 -10.15 -2.83 -21.26
CA ALA A 288 -9.19 -2.55 -20.19
C ALA A 288 -7.84 -2.20 -20.79
N PRO A 289 -7.05 -1.36 -20.13
CA PRO A 289 -5.69 -1.13 -20.57
C PRO A 289 -4.92 -2.45 -20.54
N GLN A 290 -4.28 -2.80 -21.64
CA GLN A 290 -3.53 -4.06 -21.75
C GLN A 290 -2.22 -4.01 -20.95
N SER A 291 -1.65 -2.83 -20.73
CA SER A 291 -0.46 -2.66 -19.91
C SER A 291 -0.39 -1.29 -19.26
N SER A 292 0.34 -1.20 -18.18
CA SER A 292 0.67 0.07 -17.54
C SER A 292 2.03 0.01 -16.87
N ARG A 293 2.62 1.16 -16.62
CA ARG A 293 3.92 1.30 -15.97
C ARG A 293 3.88 2.40 -14.93
N SER A 294 4.69 2.24 -13.88
CA SER A 294 4.84 3.22 -12.82
C SER A 294 6.30 3.28 -12.37
N TRP A 295 6.71 4.39 -11.80
CA TRP A 295 8.06 4.53 -11.25
C TRP A 295 8.12 5.66 -10.24
N MET A 296 9.11 5.60 -9.35
CA MET A 296 9.43 6.68 -8.43
C MET A 296 10.93 6.77 -8.13
N VAL A 297 11.33 7.97 -7.72
CA VAL A 297 12.58 8.23 -7.00
C VAL A 297 12.24 9.10 -5.79
N GLY A 298 12.71 8.70 -4.62
CA GLY A 298 12.54 9.42 -3.36
C GLY A 298 13.89 9.65 -2.68
N LEU A 299 14.06 10.85 -2.16
CA LEU A 299 15.20 11.29 -1.36
C LEU A 299 14.70 11.61 0.04
N GLN A 300 15.36 11.09 1.07
CA GLN A 300 15.02 11.36 2.45
C GLN A 300 16.25 11.71 3.27
N TRP A 301 16.15 12.78 4.01
CA TRP A 301 17.15 13.27 4.93
C TRP A 301 16.74 12.98 6.38
N SER A 302 17.71 12.55 7.18
CA SER A 302 17.65 12.60 8.63
C SER A 302 18.59 13.72 9.07
N PRO A 303 18.08 14.91 9.42
CA PRO A 303 18.90 16.06 9.74
C PRO A 303 19.88 15.74 10.90
N PRO A 304 21.16 16.13 10.80
CA PRO A 304 22.17 15.79 11.82
C PRO A 304 22.00 16.56 13.13
N TRP A 305 21.24 17.67 13.11
CA TRP A 305 20.98 18.49 14.29
C TRP A 305 19.76 18.05 15.11
N GLU A 306 18.89 17.22 14.52
CA GLU A 306 17.69 16.74 15.20
C GLU A 306 17.28 15.38 14.64
N THR A 307 17.53 14.33 15.41
CA THR A 307 17.31 12.94 14.99
C THR A 307 15.84 12.54 14.89
N ALA A 308 14.96 13.31 15.51
CA ALA A 308 13.53 13.09 15.48
C ALA A 308 12.81 13.72 14.26
N HIS A 309 13.55 14.53 13.50
CA HIS A 309 13.01 15.19 12.30
C HIS A 309 13.34 14.39 11.04
N ALA A 310 12.50 14.53 10.05
CA ALA A 310 12.71 13.97 8.72
C ALA A 310 12.27 14.95 7.64
N ALA A 311 12.98 14.98 6.53
CA ALA A 311 12.59 15.71 5.34
C ALA A 311 12.64 14.79 4.13
N GLY A 312 11.72 14.94 3.22
CA GLY A 312 11.68 14.13 2.01
C GLY A 312 11.26 14.90 0.77
N LEU A 313 11.75 14.42 -0.35
CA LEU A 313 11.36 14.88 -1.68
C LEU A 313 11.24 13.66 -2.59
N ALA A 314 10.12 13.51 -3.25
CA ALA A 314 9.92 12.43 -4.21
C ALA A 314 9.29 12.90 -5.50
N ILE A 315 9.62 12.19 -6.57
CA ILE A 315 9.03 12.37 -7.89
C ILE A 315 8.71 11.00 -8.49
N GLY A 316 7.63 10.91 -9.22
CA GLY A 316 7.26 9.68 -9.90
C GLY A 316 6.06 9.80 -10.80
N GLN A 317 5.72 8.70 -11.45
CA GLN A 317 4.51 8.55 -12.23
C GLN A 317 3.72 7.34 -11.74
N PRO A 318 2.47 7.51 -11.32
CA PRO A 318 1.60 6.38 -11.01
C PRO A 318 1.33 5.54 -12.25
N ALA A 319 0.79 4.35 -12.04
CA ALA A 319 0.49 3.43 -13.14
C ALA A 319 -0.41 4.10 -14.18
N ASN A 320 0.11 4.22 -15.40
CA ASN A 320 -0.57 4.81 -16.52
C ASN A 320 -0.72 3.80 -17.64
N ALA A 321 -1.94 3.69 -18.16
CA ALA A 321 -2.28 2.75 -19.20
C ALA A 321 -1.65 3.10 -20.54
N ALA A 322 -1.12 2.11 -21.24
CA ALA A 322 -0.70 2.26 -22.61
C ALA A 322 -1.92 2.57 -23.50
N GLY A 323 -1.84 3.65 -24.29
CA GLY A 323 -2.92 4.09 -25.16
C GLY A 323 -4.00 4.94 -24.48
N ALA A 324 -3.85 5.30 -23.20
CA ALA A 324 -4.73 6.28 -22.57
C ALA A 324 -4.62 7.65 -23.27
N THR A 325 -5.77 8.22 -23.62
CA THR A 325 -5.82 9.58 -24.14
C THR A 325 -5.59 10.57 -23.01
N GLY A 326 -4.42 11.18 -22.96
CA GLY A 326 -4.04 12.19 -21.97
C GLY A 326 -2.57 12.07 -21.56
N SER A 327 -2.04 13.12 -20.95
CA SER A 327 -0.69 13.12 -20.40
C SER A 327 -0.61 12.26 -19.14
N SER A 328 0.42 11.43 -19.03
CA SER A 328 0.73 10.72 -17.79
C SER A 328 0.98 11.74 -16.67
N PRO A 329 0.25 11.67 -15.56
CA PRO A 329 0.45 12.62 -14.48
C PRO A 329 1.81 12.40 -13.82
N TRP A 330 2.49 13.48 -13.53
CA TRP A 330 3.66 13.48 -12.67
C TRP A 330 3.22 13.80 -11.24
N LEU A 331 3.74 13.05 -10.30
CA LEU A 331 3.57 13.34 -8.88
C LEU A 331 4.88 13.84 -8.31
N VAL A 332 4.81 14.92 -7.58
CA VAL A 332 5.92 15.45 -6.78
C VAL A 332 5.43 15.62 -5.37
N GLU A 333 6.21 15.17 -4.43
CA GLU A 333 5.95 15.29 -3.01
C GLU A 333 7.15 15.89 -2.30
N GLY A 334 6.88 16.83 -1.40
CA GLY A 334 7.87 17.32 -0.46
C GLY A 334 7.24 17.38 0.92
N PHE A 335 7.96 16.93 1.92
CA PHE A 335 7.50 16.97 3.31
C PHE A 335 8.64 17.33 4.28
N TYR A 336 8.23 17.86 5.40
CA TYR A 336 9.07 18.00 6.59
C TYR A 336 8.30 17.52 7.81
N GLY A 337 8.79 16.49 8.46
CA GLY A 337 8.25 15.95 9.70
C GLY A 337 8.96 16.58 10.89
N TYR A 338 8.19 17.16 11.79
CA TYR A 338 8.64 17.76 13.02
C TYR A 338 8.06 17.01 14.21
N GLN A 339 8.90 16.48 15.08
CA GLN A 339 8.45 15.83 16.31
C GLN A 339 8.44 16.85 17.46
N VAL A 340 7.28 17.04 18.04
CA VAL A 340 7.06 18.04 19.12
C VAL A 340 7.52 17.51 20.47
N SER A 341 7.37 16.21 20.72
CA SER A 341 7.79 15.54 21.96
C SER A 341 8.09 14.07 21.72
N ASN A 342 8.91 13.51 22.58
CA ASN A 342 9.18 12.06 22.62
C ASN A 342 8.19 11.34 23.52
#